data_d7eb7d3df4894474a917d774af2dbc86
#
_entry.id   d7eb7d3df4894474a917d774af2dbc86
#
_cell.length_a   1.000
_cell.length_b   1.000
_cell.length_c   1.000
_cell.angle_alpha   90.00
_cell.angle_beta   90.00
_cell.angle_gamma   90.00
#
_symmetry.space_group_name_H-M   'P 1'
#
loop_
_entity.id
_entity.type
_entity.pdbx_description
1 polymer ?
#
loop_
_entity_poly.entity_id
_entity_poly.type
_entity_poly.pdbx_seq_one_letter_code
_entity_poly.pdbx_strand_id
1 'polypeptide(L)'
;MDPATTELRFDTPLLRIYNDGRVERLFGTETTPAGFDGATGVTSKDVVIDDATGVSARLYIPDLPASGPGHHRKKLPIVVYFHGGGMVLDSAASPTYHRYLNSLVSKAGALAVSVNYRLAPEHPLPAAYDDAWAALSWTASAADPWLSEH
;
A
#
# COMPACT_ATOMS: atom_id res chain seq x y z
N MET A 1 -8.73 -9.66 34.91
CA MET A 1 -9.10 -8.78 33.77
C MET A 1 -10.27 -7.94 34.25
N ASP A 2 -10.16 -6.63 34.13
CA ASP A 2 -11.24 -5.71 34.48
C ASP A 2 -12.39 -5.90 33.47
N PRO A 3 -13.65 -6.16 33.91
CA PRO A 3 -14.79 -6.32 33.00
C PRO A 3 -15.01 -5.11 32.08
N ALA A 4 -14.67 -3.90 32.53
CA ALA A 4 -14.80 -2.67 31.73
C ALA A 4 -13.92 -2.65 30.46
N THR A 5 -12.81 -3.40 30.42
CA THR A 5 -11.90 -3.45 29.28
C THR A 5 -12.37 -4.38 28.17
N THR A 6 -13.34 -5.24 28.44
CA THR A 6 -13.90 -6.20 27.46
C THR A 6 -15.23 -5.74 26.87
N GLU A 7 -15.83 -4.64 27.39
CA GLU A 7 -17.06 -4.10 26.84
C GLU A 7 -16.84 -3.43 25.49
N LEU A 8 -17.71 -3.77 24.54
CA LEU A 8 -17.70 -3.20 23.19
C LEU A 8 -18.34 -1.81 23.21
N ARG A 9 -17.60 -0.82 22.69
CA ARG A 9 -18.10 0.52 22.39
C ARG A 9 -18.78 0.57 21.02
N PHE A 10 -18.28 -0.25 20.09
CA PHE A 10 -18.78 -0.31 18.72
C PHE A 10 -18.58 -1.73 18.18
N ASP A 11 -19.61 -2.31 17.57
CA ASP A 11 -19.59 -3.66 17.01
C ASP A 11 -20.26 -3.68 15.63
N THR A 12 -19.52 -4.15 14.66
CA THR A 12 -19.99 -4.38 13.29
C THR A 12 -19.41 -5.68 12.75
N PRO A 13 -19.94 -6.22 11.65
CA PRO A 13 -19.34 -7.38 10.98
C PRO A 13 -17.90 -7.16 10.49
N LEU A 14 -17.43 -5.90 10.41
CA LEU A 14 -16.12 -5.55 9.86
C LEU A 14 -15.07 -5.28 10.93
N LEU A 15 -15.46 -4.63 12.01
CA LEU A 15 -14.56 -4.28 13.11
C LEU A 15 -15.31 -4.09 14.42
N ARG A 16 -14.57 -4.25 15.54
CA ARG A 16 -14.98 -3.97 16.89
C ARG A 16 -14.06 -2.94 17.52
N ILE A 17 -14.64 -2.03 18.30
CA ILE A 17 -13.89 -1.08 19.12
C ILE A 17 -14.31 -1.32 20.57
N TYR A 18 -13.32 -1.55 21.43
CA TYR A 18 -13.52 -1.78 22.85
C TYR A 18 -13.44 -0.47 23.65
N ASN A 19 -13.98 -0.47 24.87
CA ASN A 19 -13.96 0.72 25.74
C ASN A 19 -12.54 1.17 26.12
N ASP A 20 -11.56 0.26 26.08
CA ASP A 20 -10.14 0.54 26.29
C ASP A 20 -9.43 1.15 25.04
N GLY A 21 -10.18 1.36 23.96
CA GLY A 21 -9.65 1.90 22.69
C GLY A 21 -9.05 0.84 21.75
N ARG A 22 -8.98 -0.41 22.16
CA ARG A 22 -8.50 -1.50 21.29
C ARG A 22 -9.42 -1.70 20.10
N VAL A 23 -8.83 -1.86 18.92
CA VAL A 23 -9.53 -2.11 17.65
C VAL A 23 -9.25 -3.55 17.21
N GLU A 24 -10.31 -4.28 16.91
CA GLU A 24 -10.24 -5.62 16.33
C GLU A 24 -10.89 -5.60 14.94
N ARG A 25 -10.09 -5.77 13.91
CA ARG A 25 -10.59 -5.89 12.53
C ARG A 25 -10.93 -7.34 12.25
N LEU A 26 -12.17 -7.59 11.86
CA LEU A 26 -12.71 -8.92 11.52
C LEU A 26 -12.59 -9.22 10.03
N PHE A 27 -12.25 -8.21 9.22
CA PHE A 27 -12.10 -8.28 7.78
C PHE A 27 -10.94 -7.41 7.31
N GLY A 28 -10.34 -7.76 6.14
CA GLY A 28 -9.28 -6.97 5.53
C GLY A 28 -7.92 -7.06 6.25
N THR A 29 -7.68 -8.14 7.00
CA THR A 29 -6.43 -8.36 7.75
C THR A 29 -5.44 -9.26 7.04
N GLU A 30 -5.86 -9.93 5.97
CA GLU A 30 -5.00 -10.81 5.19
C GLU A 30 -3.95 -10.01 4.41
N THR A 31 -2.74 -10.56 4.35
CA THR A 31 -1.63 -9.96 3.61
C THR A 31 -0.93 -10.98 2.71
N THR A 32 -0.40 -10.51 1.60
CA THR A 32 0.46 -11.27 0.69
C THR A 32 1.87 -10.68 0.75
N PRO A 33 2.93 -11.49 0.87
CA PRO A 33 4.30 -11.00 0.80
C PRO A 33 4.61 -10.30 -0.53
N ALA A 34 5.47 -9.30 -0.49
CA ALA A 34 6.06 -8.73 -1.69
C ALA A 34 7.05 -9.72 -2.32
N GLY A 35 7.27 -9.62 -3.62
CA GLY A 35 8.19 -10.50 -4.35
C GLY A 35 7.88 -10.56 -5.84
N PHE A 36 8.42 -11.57 -6.50
CA PHE A 36 8.19 -11.83 -7.93
C PHE A 36 6.90 -12.64 -8.13
N ASP A 37 6.03 -12.14 -8.99
CA ASP A 37 4.83 -12.85 -9.44
C ASP A 37 5.06 -13.48 -10.82
N GLY A 38 5.26 -14.78 -10.85
CA GLY A 38 5.52 -15.53 -12.08
C GLY A 38 4.36 -15.53 -13.08
N ALA A 39 3.14 -15.23 -12.66
CA ALA A 39 1.98 -15.18 -13.54
C ALA A 39 1.94 -13.88 -14.36
N THR A 40 2.44 -12.79 -13.84
CA THR A 40 2.42 -11.47 -14.48
C THR A 40 3.80 -10.94 -14.88
N GLY A 41 4.88 -11.54 -14.37
CA GLY A 41 6.25 -11.06 -14.55
C GLY A 41 6.55 -9.78 -13.77
N VAL A 42 5.75 -9.46 -12.76
CA VAL A 42 5.91 -8.24 -11.96
C VAL A 42 6.69 -8.55 -10.69
N THR A 43 7.62 -7.68 -10.33
CA THR A 43 8.31 -7.72 -9.04
C THR A 43 7.77 -6.61 -8.14
N SER A 44 7.59 -6.92 -6.86
CA SER A 44 7.17 -5.94 -5.86
C SER A 44 8.12 -5.92 -4.66
N LYS A 45 8.21 -4.76 -3.99
CA LYS A 45 8.94 -4.57 -2.74
C LYS A 45 8.22 -3.58 -1.83
N ASP A 46 8.37 -3.76 -0.52
CA ASP A 46 7.85 -2.79 0.45
C ASP A 46 8.94 -1.77 0.82
N VAL A 47 8.54 -0.50 0.93
CA VAL A 47 9.41 0.62 1.29
C VAL A 47 8.76 1.50 2.35
N VAL A 48 9.55 2.09 3.22
CA VAL A 48 9.09 3.12 4.15
C VAL A 48 9.20 4.49 3.48
N ILE A 49 8.14 5.27 3.55
CA ILE A 49 8.08 6.64 3.01
C ILE A 49 8.47 7.65 4.08
N ASP A 50 7.96 7.45 5.30
CA ASP A 50 8.21 8.32 6.44
C ASP A 50 8.30 7.49 7.73
N ASP A 51 9.48 7.45 8.33
CA ASP A 51 9.74 6.71 9.57
C ASP A 51 8.99 7.29 10.78
N ALA A 52 8.74 8.60 10.78
CA ALA A 52 8.08 9.26 11.90
C ALA A 52 6.59 8.90 12.01
N THR A 53 5.92 8.75 10.88
CA THR A 53 4.50 8.38 10.81
C THR A 53 4.26 6.90 10.58
N GLY A 54 5.29 6.17 10.11
CA GLY A 54 5.18 4.77 9.71
C GLY A 54 4.52 4.56 8.36
N VAL A 55 4.28 5.63 7.59
CA VAL A 55 3.72 5.53 6.23
C VAL A 55 4.67 4.78 5.33
N SER A 56 4.13 3.80 4.62
CA SER A 56 4.88 2.92 3.73
C SER A 56 4.16 2.75 2.40
N ALA A 57 4.82 2.10 1.46
CA ALA A 57 4.19 1.72 0.20
C ALA A 57 4.75 0.39 -0.31
N ARG A 58 3.97 -0.28 -1.14
CA ARG A 58 4.44 -1.37 -1.97
C ARG A 58 4.66 -0.87 -3.38
N LEU A 59 5.89 -1.00 -3.86
CA LEU A 59 6.28 -0.67 -5.23
C LEU A 59 6.12 -1.90 -6.11
N TYR A 60 5.74 -1.67 -7.37
CA TYR A 60 5.61 -2.71 -8.38
C TYR A 60 6.32 -2.27 -9.65
N ILE A 61 7.12 -3.17 -10.23
CA ILE A 61 7.83 -2.96 -11.48
C ILE A 61 7.57 -4.14 -12.43
N PRO A 62 7.18 -3.91 -13.69
CA PRO A 62 7.03 -4.99 -14.66
C PRO A 62 8.40 -5.54 -15.06
N ASP A 63 8.43 -6.79 -15.51
CA ASP A 63 9.62 -7.33 -16.17
C ASP A 63 9.90 -6.52 -17.44
N LEU A 64 11.03 -5.84 -17.44
CA LEU A 64 11.44 -5.00 -18.54
C LEU A 64 12.41 -5.78 -19.43
N PRO A 65 12.19 -5.82 -20.76
CA PRO A 65 13.15 -6.41 -21.67
C PRO A 65 14.52 -5.74 -21.48
N ALA A 66 15.56 -6.55 -21.39
CA ALA A 66 16.92 -6.06 -21.25
C ALA A 66 17.20 -5.05 -22.38
N SER A 67 17.50 -3.82 -22.01
CA SER A 67 17.89 -2.79 -22.97
C SER A 67 19.22 -3.20 -23.58
N GLY A 68 19.24 -3.42 -24.90
CA GLY A 68 20.50 -3.65 -25.66
C GLY A 68 21.41 -2.41 -25.54
N PRO A 69 22.71 -2.56 -25.88
CA PRO A 69 23.66 -1.45 -25.88
C PRO A 69 23.15 -0.30 -26.76
N GLY A 70 23.02 0.90 -26.19
CA GLY A 70 22.60 2.12 -26.90
C GLY A 70 21.11 2.46 -26.83
N HIS A 71 20.27 1.69 -26.16
CA HIS A 71 18.88 2.07 -25.94
C HIS A 71 18.75 2.82 -24.61
N HIS A 72 18.32 4.07 -24.67
CA HIS A 72 17.86 4.80 -23.47
C HIS A 72 16.67 4.04 -22.87
N ARG A 73 16.74 3.70 -21.59
CA ARG A 73 15.59 3.14 -20.88
C ARG A 73 14.41 4.11 -21.03
N LYS A 74 13.32 3.62 -21.58
CA LYS A 74 12.09 4.39 -21.69
C LYS A 74 11.55 4.61 -20.29
N LYS A 75 11.34 5.86 -19.91
CA LYS A 75 10.67 6.16 -18.63
C LYS A 75 9.27 5.59 -18.64
N LEU A 76 8.92 4.88 -17.58
CA LEU A 76 7.60 4.30 -17.40
C LEU A 76 6.66 5.30 -16.73
N PRO A 77 5.37 5.29 -17.08
CA PRO A 77 4.39 6.02 -16.29
C PRO A 77 4.29 5.44 -14.88
N ILE A 78 4.00 6.28 -13.90
CA ILE A 78 3.85 5.87 -12.50
C ILE A 78 2.39 6.02 -12.10
N VAL A 79 1.82 4.96 -11.52
CA VAL A 79 0.50 4.95 -10.91
C VAL A 79 0.65 5.00 -9.40
N VAL A 80 0.17 6.05 -8.76
CA VAL A 80 0.04 6.11 -7.30
C VAL A 80 -1.35 5.60 -6.94
N TYR A 81 -1.41 4.54 -6.15
CA TYR A 81 -2.64 3.83 -5.83
C TYR A 81 -2.94 3.87 -4.34
N PHE A 82 -4.17 4.18 -4.02
CA PHE A 82 -4.70 4.19 -2.65
C PHE A 82 -5.78 3.11 -2.55
N HIS A 83 -5.54 2.10 -1.70
CA HIS A 83 -6.47 0.98 -1.56
C HIS A 83 -7.81 1.40 -0.96
N GLY A 84 -8.85 0.61 -1.21
CA GLY A 84 -10.17 0.79 -0.61
C GLY A 84 -10.21 0.34 0.86
N GLY A 85 -11.43 0.19 1.41
CA GLY A 85 -11.63 -0.21 2.81
C GLY A 85 -12.13 0.93 3.70
N GLY A 86 -12.59 2.05 3.12
CA GLY A 86 -13.18 3.18 3.85
C GLY A 86 -12.22 3.87 4.82
N MET A 87 -10.90 3.78 4.58
CA MET A 87 -9.84 4.28 5.46
C MET A 87 -9.82 3.61 6.85
N VAL A 88 -10.44 2.44 6.97
CA VAL A 88 -10.60 1.67 8.21
C VAL A 88 -10.07 0.25 8.07
N LEU A 89 -10.10 -0.32 6.86
CA LEU A 89 -9.76 -1.70 6.56
C LEU A 89 -8.71 -1.80 5.46
N ASP A 90 -8.16 -3.01 5.32
CA ASP A 90 -7.21 -3.39 4.28
C ASP A 90 -5.83 -2.72 4.41
N SER A 91 -4.96 -3.05 3.46
CA SER A 91 -3.61 -2.52 3.35
C SER A 91 -3.12 -2.62 1.91
N ALA A 92 -2.00 -1.98 1.61
CA ALA A 92 -1.30 -2.15 0.34
C ALA A 92 -0.87 -3.62 0.07
N ALA A 93 -0.79 -4.43 1.13
CA ALA A 93 -0.44 -5.85 1.07
C ALA A 93 -1.65 -6.78 0.97
N SER A 94 -2.88 -6.27 1.03
CA SER A 94 -4.09 -7.11 0.93
C SER A 94 -4.11 -7.89 -0.39
N PRO A 95 -4.47 -9.19 -0.37
CA PRO A 95 -4.36 -10.07 -1.54
C PRO A 95 -5.10 -9.55 -2.78
N THR A 96 -6.25 -8.91 -2.58
CA THR A 96 -7.06 -8.33 -3.66
C THR A 96 -6.31 -7.21 -4.40
N TYR A 97 -5.74 -6.27 -3.65
CA TYR A 97 -5.01 -5.14 -4.24
C TYR A 97 -3.67 -5.57 -4.80
N HIS A 98 -2.98 -6.51 -4.14
CA HIS A 98 -1.74 -7.08 -4.64
C HIS A 98 -1.93 -7.73 -6.03
N ARG A 99 -2.95 -8.59 -6.19
CA ARG A 99 -3.27 -9.21 -7.50
C ARG A 99 -3.68 -8.20 -8.54
N TYR A 100 -4.51 -7.23 -8.16
CA TYR A 100 -4.95 -6.17 -9.06
C TYR A 100 -3.75 -5.37 -9.62
N LEU A 101 -2.84 -4.95 -8.74
CA LEU A 101 -1.67 -4.15 -9.14
C LEU A 101 -0.65 -4.95 -9.95
N ASN A 102 -0.41 -6.21 -9.65
CA ASN A 102 0.39 -7.08 -10.52
C ASN A 102 -0.20 -7.11 -11.93
N SER A 103 -1.50 -7.32 -12.06
CA SER A 103 -2.19 -7.33 -13.36
C SER A 103 -2.15 -5.97 -14.06
N LEU A 104 -2.39 -4.88 -13.32
CA LEU A 104 -2.38 -3.52 -13.87
C LEU A 104 -0.99 -3.16 -14.40
N VAL A 105 0.04 -3.34 -13.60
CA VAL A 105 1.44 -3.03 -13.91
C VAL A 105 1.92 -3.81 -15.13
N SER A 106 1.64 -5.11 -15.18
CA SER A 106 1.99 -5.97 -16.31
C SER A 106 1.32 -5.51 -17.61
N LYS A 107 0.02 -5.22 -17.57
CA LYS A 107 -0.74 -4.85 -18.77
C LYS A 107 -0.48 -3.41 -19.24
N ALA A 108 -0.28 -2.49 -18.31
CA ALA A 108 -0.06 -1.09 -18.63
C ALA A 108 1.40 -0.77 -18.96
N GLY A 109 2.35 -1.63 -18.60
CA GLY A 109 3.78 -1.33 -18.70
C GLY A 109 4.14 -0.11 -17.87
N ALA A 110 3.63 -0.04 -16.63
CA ALA A 110 3.77 1.10 -15.72
C ALA A 110 4.44 0.67 -14.42
N LEU A 111 5.00 1.60 -13.67
CA LEU A 111 5.32 1.42 -12.26
C LEU A 111 4.08 1.66 -11.41
N ALA A 112 3.96 1.01 -10.25
CA ALA A 112 2.93 1.37 -9.29
C ALA A 112 3.51 1.57 -7.89
N VAL A 113 2.94 2.54 -7.17
CA VAL A 113 3.19 2.86 -5.77
C VAL A 113 1.87 2.69 -5.03
N SER A 114 1.70 1.57 -4.35
CA SER A 114 0.51 1.27 -3.54
C SER A 114 0.74 1.73 -2.11
N VAL A 115 0.05 2.78 -1.71
CA VAL A 115 0.27 3.47 -0.44
C VAL A 115 -0.41 2.73 0.70
N ASN A 116 0.34 2.47 1.76
CA ASN A 116 -0.14 1.93 3.02
C ASN A 116 -0.34 3.07 4.02
N TYR A 117 -1.43 3.81 3.84
CA TYR A 117 -1.78 4.96 4.66
C TYR A 117 -2.33 4.53 6.02
N ARG A 118 -2.22 5.39 7.03
CA ARG A 118 -2.71 5.13 8.39
C ARG A 118 -4.23 5.04 8.41
N LEU A 119 -4.74 4.08 9.17
CA LEU A 119 -6.17 3.76 9.25
C LEU A 119 -6.82 4.38 10.49
N ALA A 120 -8.08 4.78 10.33
CA ALA A 120 -8.97 5.06 11.45
C ALA A 120 -9.45 3.71 12.06
N PRO A 121 -9.87 3.70 13.34
CA PRO A 121 -9.98 4.83 14.26
C PRO A 121 -8.68 5.19 14.98
N GLU A 122 -7.61 4.39 14.87
CA GLU A 122 -6.33 4.65 15.55
C GLU A 122 -5.72 5.98 15.08
N HIS A 123 -5.89 6.29 13.80
CA HIS A 123 -5.47 7.54 13.19
C HIS A 123 -6.67 8.19 12.47
N PRO A 124 -7.42 9.06 13.18
CA PRO A 124 -8.59 9.72 12.60
C PRO A 124 -8.22 10.60 11.39
N LEU A 125 -9.18 10.83 10.53
CA LEU A 125 -9.01 11.83 9.46
C LEU A 125 -8.63 13.20 10.06
N PRO A 126 -7.71 13.95 9.43
CA PRO A 126 -7.24 13.79 8.05
C PRO A 126 -5.97 12.94 7.85
N ALA A 127 -5.52 12.14 8.83
CA ALA A 127 -4.24 11.41 8.76
C ALA A 127 -4.04 10.66 7.43
N ALA A 128 -5.06 9.95 6.94
CA ALA A 128 -4.96 9.24 5.66
C ALA A 128 -4.74 10.17 4.46
N TYR A 129 -5.29 11.39 4.47
CA TYR A 129 -5.07 12.39 3.43
C TYR A 129 -3.66 12.99 3.50
N ASP A 130 -3.16 13.25 4.72
CA ASP A 130 -1.80 13.73 4.93
C ASP A 130 -0.79 12.68 4.43
N ASP A 131 -1.04 11.42 4.72
CA ASP A 131 -0.23 10.29 4.24
C ASP A 131 -0.29 10.15 2.72
N ALA A 132 -1.46 10.33 2.13
CA ALA A 132 -1.63 10.32 0.68
C ALA A 132 -0.82 11.42 -0.01
N TRP A 133 -0.83 12.62 0.56
CA TRP A 133 -0.02 13.74 0.08
C TRP A 133 1.48 13.50 0.24
N ALA A 134 1.90 12.98 1.39
CA ALA A 134 3.29 12.63 1.64
C ALA A 134 3.79 11.58 0.63
N ALA A 135 3.01 10.54 0.37
CA ALA A 135 3.34 9.50 -0.59
C ALA A 135 3.41 10.02 -2.04
N LEU A 136 2.50 10.91 -2.44
CA LEU A 136 2.54 11.55 -3.75
C LEU A 136 3.79 12.41 -3.91
N SER A 137 4.12 13.22 -2.90
CA SER A 137 5.32 14.07 -2.89
C SER A 137 6.60 13.24 -2.93
N TRP A 138 6.66 12.16 -2.15
CA TRP A 138 7.77 11.22 -2.15
C TRP A 138 7.95 10.54 -3.51
N THR A 139 6.87 10.11 -4.14
CA THR A 139 6.89 9.53 -5.48
C THR A 139 7.39 10.53 -6.51
N ALA A 140 6.91 11.77 -6.46
CA ALA A 140 7.33 12.84 -7.39
C ALA A 140 8.80 13.23 -7.22
N SER A 141 9.36 13.07 -6.01
CA SER A 141 10.79 13.31 -5.77
C SER A 141 11.70 12.19 -6.28
N ALA A 142 11.12 11.09 -6.79
CA ALA A 142 11.86 9.90 -7.25
C ALA A 142 12.87 9.38 -6.21
N ALA A 143 12.44 9.35 -4.95
CA ALA A 143 13.30 9.01 -3.80
C ALA A 143 13.78 7.54 -3.78
N ASP A 144 13.11 6.65 -4.50
CA ASP A 144 13.51 5.24 -4.63
C ASP A 144 14.18 5.00 -6.00
N PRO A 145 15.22 4.14 -6.06
CA PRO A 145 15.89 3.80 -7.33
C PRO A 145 14.94 3.29 -8.42
N TRP A 146 13.89 2.54 -8.08
CA TRP A 146 12.91 2.09 -9.06
C TRP A 146 12.15 3.24 -9.72
N LEU A 147 11.96 4.35 -9.01
CA LEU A 147 11.27 5.53 -9.51
C LEU A 147 12.21 6.46 -10.30
N SER A 148 13.49 6.51 -9.95
CA SER A 148 14.47 7.40 -10.58
C SER A 148 15.11 6.80 -11.85
N GLU A 149 15.24 5.46 -11.91
CA GLU A 149 15.93 4.76 -12.99
C GLU A 149 15.00 4.33 -14.14
N HIS A 150 13.71 4.34 -13.93
CA HIS A 150 12.66 3.89 -14.85
C HIS A 150 11.60 4.95 -15.07
#